data_d26248e12e16ccdefacfdb28536d37ab
#
_entry.id   d26248e12e16ccdefacfdb28536d37ab
#
_cell.length_a   1.000
_cell.length_b   1.000
_cell.length_c   1.000
_cell.angle_alpha   90.00
_cell.angle_beta   90.00
_cell.angle_gamma   90.00
#
_symmetry.space_group_name_H-M   'P 1'
#
loop_
_entity.id
_entity.type
_entity.pdbx_description
1 polymer ?
#
loop_
_entity_poly.entity_id
_entity_poly.type
_entity_poly.pdbx_seq_one_letter_code
_entity_poly.pdbx_strand_id
1 'polypeptide(L)'
;MLFTISYCMDNFLKIYHRSFVLFSVLWLIFPKFSSLLIIWLCLLTIFGAIKKQLVFKPNIALLAMMALFGAYLLSLFTHAAALSSLRFLENKLSLLVIPMLISFYPAKQKELIHLFRAHILGCIVLISIAFYHSYKCSLAFGESLRCFSTTNFSQIHHPSYFSAFLIFSSVVVILDKSNTIVPNKPLRIILFLATLLVQWNLGSLAGFLLIILLVLIVPVLISVFQGGVKNLILSYIILTTIGIGFIFSSEEIKADFSNALSFVKNYNENPEEFIRNRTYPLEGNETRLILWNVSTKICLKHPLGVGLGNLDFHMQKELEALGHSRLALKQNNPHNQFIQITAELGFIGLLLFLSIIIYLLVIASKQKRLILFSLVLSFIVFCLFESMIQRQSGIIFFCFWLAVLSRFNEKNRFAL
;
A
#
# COMPACT_ATOMS: atom_id res chain seq x y z
N MET A 1 2.08 8.46 -47.54
CA MET A 1 3.03 8.72 -46.43
C MET A 1 2.34 9.10 -45.11
N LEU A 2 1.40 10.03 -45.06
CA LEU A 2 0.66 10.43 -43.83
C LEU A 2 -0.20 9.27 -43.27
N PHE A 3 -0.85 8.45 -44.09
CA PHE A 3 -1.66 7.31 -43.67
C PHE A 3 -0.81 6.18 -43.05
N THR A 4 0.40 5.91 -43.57
CA THR A 4 1.32 4.92 -43.01
C THR A 4 1.89 5.35 -41.66
N ILE A 5 2.17 6.64 -41.48
CA ILE A 5 2.67 7.21 -40.20
C ILE A 5 1.58 7.15 -39.13
N SER A 6 0.32 7.49 -39.46
CA SER A 6 -0.81 7.40 -38.51
C SER A 6 -1.08 5.96 -38.07
N TYR A 7 -1.06 4.99 -38.97
CA TYR A 7 -1.26 3.56 -38.67
C TYR A 7 -0.15 2.99 -37.78
N CYS A 8 1.11 3.36 -38.03
CA CYS A 8 2.25 2.92 -37.24
C CYS A 8 2.22 3.52 -35.82
N MET A 9 1.78 4.77 -35.68
CA MET A 9 1.60 5.47 -34.41
C MET A 9 0.51 4.84 -33.56
N ASP A 10 -0.65 4.49 -34.14
CA ASP A 10 -1.74 3.83 -33.43
C ASP A 10 -1.35 2.44 -32.92
N ASN A 11 -0.56 1.71 -33.69
CA ASN A 11 -0.07 0.38 -33.28
C ASN A 11 0.93 0.48 -32.11
N PHE A 12 1.85 1.43 -32.15
CA PHE A 12 2.76 1.64 -31.03
C PHE A 12 2.04 2.00 -29.73
N LEU A 13 1.11 2.94 -29.76
CA LEU A 13 0.33 3.33 -28.59
C LEU A 13 -0.50 2.16 -28.03
N LYS A 14 -1.01 1.26 -28.88
CA LYS A 14 -1.67 0.02 -28.44
C LYS A 14 -0.70 -0.93 -27.73
N ILE A 15 0.52 -1.13 -28.28
CA ILE A 15 1.55 -1.96 -27.67
C ILE A 15 1.94 -1.35 -26.31
N TYR A 16 2.20 -0.04 -26.26
CA TYR A 16 2.55 0.67 -25.06
C TYR A 16 1.49 0.51 -23.96
N HIS A 17 0.22 0.72 -24.30
CA HIS A 17 -0.89 0.50 -23.37
C HIS A 17 -0.96 -0.96 -22.89
N ARG A 18 -0.88 -1.94 -23.81
CA ARG A 18 -0.91 -3.37 -23.45
C ARG A 18 0.24 -3.74 -22.51
N SER A 19 1.40 -3.14 -22.65
CA SER A 19 2.53 -3.35 -21.74
C SER A 19 2.23 -2.87 -20.32
N PHE A 20 1.53 -1.75 -20.13
CA PHE A 20 1.06 -1.32 -18.82
C PHE A 20 -0.03 -2.25 -18.25
N VAL A 21 -0.92 -2.76 -19.08
CA VAL A 21 -1.93 -3.75 -18.68
C VAL A 21 -1.25 -5.03 -18.20
N LEU A 22 -0.27 -5.54 -18.96
CA LEU A 22 0.54 -6.71 -18.57
C LEU A 22 1.32 -6.45 -17.28
N PHE A 23 1.93 -5.28 -17.15
CA PHE A 23 2.58 -4.88 -15.91
C PHE A 23 1.63 -4.97 -14.72
N SER A 24 0.39 -4.44 -14.85
CA SER A 24 -0.62 -4.43 -13.76
C SER A 24 -1.00 -5.84 -13.26
N VAL A 25 -0.84 -6.88 -14.07
CA VAL A 25 -1.05 -8.29 -13.67
C VAL A 25 0.24 -8.93 -13.17
N LEU A 26 1.29 -8.87 -14.01
CA LEU A 26 2.46 -9.73 -13.85
C LEU A 26 3.29 -9.40 -12.61
N TRP A 27 3.43 -8.12 -12.24
CA TRP A 27 4.19 -7.78 -11.04
C TRP A 27 3.53 -8.27 -9.75
N LEU A 28 2.19 -8.44 -9.73
CA LEU A 28 1.47 -9.03 -8.60
C LEU A 28 1.79 -10.51 -8.45
N ILE A 29 1.88 -11.23 -9.56
CA ILE A 29 2.09 -12.68 -9.57
C ILE A 29 3.59 -13.01 -9.44
N PHE A 30 4.42 -12.21 -10.08
CA PHE A 30 5.87 -12.41 -10.20
C PHE A 30 6.64 -11.17 -9.72
N PRO A 31 6.64 -10.84 -8.40
CA PRO A 31 7.29 -9.62 -7.90
C PRO A 31 8.79 -9.58 -8.19
N LYS A 32 9.47 -10.72 -8.25
CA LYS A 32 10.90 -10.81 -8.60
C LYS A 32 11.22 -10.32 -10.01
N PHE A 33 10.26 -10.38 -10.93
CA PHE A 33 10.41 -9.91 -12.32
C PHE A 33 9.93 -8.47 -12.52
N SER A 34 9.45 -7.78 -11.49
CA SER A 34 8.93 -6.42 -11.62
C SER A 34 9.96 -5.43 -12.14
N SER A 35 11.23 -5.57 -11.79
CA SER A 35 12.32 -4.74 -12.33
C SER A 35 12.49 -4.90 -13.83
N LEU A 36 12.42 -6.13 -14.36
CA LEU A 36 12.48 -6.38 -15.81
C LEU A 36 11.27 -5.77 -16.54
N LEU A 37 10.09 -5.86 -15.95
CA LEU A 37 8.89 -5.25 -16.53
C LEU A 37 8.98 -3.72 -16.55
N ILE A 38 9.55 -3.11 -15.51
CA ILE A 38 9.79 -1.66 -15.44
C ILE A 38 10.83 -1.26 -16.50
N ILE A 39 11.93 -2.00 -16.63
CA ILE A 39 12.95 -1.76 -17.67
C ILE A 39 12.30 -1.80 -19.07
N TRP A 40 11.47 -2.80 -19.33
CA TRP A 40 10.72 -2.89 -20.58
C TRP A 40 9.86 -1.66 -20.85
N LEU A 41 9.11 -1.19 -19.84
CA LEU A 41 8.32 0.03 -19.95
C LEU A 41 9.20 1.29 -20.19
N CYS A 42 10.38 1.36 -19.55
CA CYS A 42 11.35 2.42 -19.79
C CYS A 42 11.83 2.44 -21.24
N LEU A 43 12.22 1.28 -21.79
CA LEU A 43 12.67 1.17 -23.18
C LEU A 43 11.59 1.61 -24.16
N LEU A 44 10.33 1.18 -23.96
CA LEU A 44 9.21 1.62 -24.80
C LEU A 44 8.94 3.11 -24.65
N THR A 45 9.07 3.66 -23.43
CA THR A 45 8.87 5.10 -23.18
C THR A 45 9.93 5.93 -23.88
N ILE A 46 11.21 5.54 -23.77
CA ILE A 46 12.33 6.19 -24.44
C ILE A 46 12.13 6.14 -25.96
N PHE A 47 11.80 4.97 -26.50
CA PHE A 47 11.53 4.83 -27.94
C PHE A 47 10.39 5.75 -28.40
N GLY A 48 9.26 5.76 -27.68
CA GLY A 48 8.11 6.61 -27.99
C GLY A 48 8.42 8.10 -27.86
N ALA A 49 9.24 8.50 -26.89
CA ALA A 49 9.68 9.87 -26.71
C ALA A 49 10.61 10.32 -27.86
N ILE A 50 11.60 9.51 -28.25
CA ILE A 50 12.49 9.78 -29.40
C ILE A 50 11.68 9.92 -30.70
N LYS A 51 10.68 9.06 -30.89
CA LYS A 51 9.77 9.13 -32.06
C LYS A 51 8.72 10.24 -31.94
N LYS A 52 8.74 11.05 -30.88
CA LYS A 52 7.77 12.12 -30.59
C LYS A 52 6.30 11.64 -30.52
N GLN A 53 6.10 10.35 -30.23
CA GLN A 53 4.79 9.74 -30.07
C GLN A 53 4.26 9.84 -28.63
N LEU A 54 5.16 10.04 -27.67
CA LEU A 54 4.86 10.26 -26.26
C LEU A 54 5.35 11.63 -25.83
N VAL A 55 4.54 12.32 -25.03
CA VAL A 55 4.84 13.66 -24.51
C VAL A 55 4.88 13.61 -22.99
N PHE A 56 5.94 14.16 -22.42
CA PHE A 56 6.08 14.28 -20.97
C PHE A 56 5.09 15.31 -20.42
N LYS A 57 4.13 14.88 -19.63
CA LYS A 57 3.08 15.71 -19.02
C LYS A 57 2.90 15.35 -17.55
N PRO A 58 3.84 15.72 -16.67
CA PRO A 58 3.69 15.47 -15.24
C PRO A 58 2.61 16.39 -14.64
N ASN A 59 2.03 15.95 -13.54
CA ASN A 59 1.27 16.80 -12.63
C ASN A 59 2.04 16.99 -11.32
N ILE A 60 1.52 17.82 -10.42
CA ILE A 60 2.16 18.13 -9.13
C ILE A 60 2.40 16.88 -8.30
N ALA A 61 1.46 15.92 -8.27
CA ALA A 61 1.62 14.68 -7.51
C ALA A 61 2.80 13.84 -8.01
N LEU A 62 2.94 13.73 -9.35
CA LEU A 62 4.05 12.99 -9.97
C LEU A 62 5.39 13.66 -9.69
N LEU A 63 5.45 15.00 -9.81
CA LEU A 63 6.67 15.77 -9.50
C LEU A 63 7.04 15.64 -8.02
N ALA A 64 6.06 15.68 -7.11
CA ALA A 64 6.30 15.54 -5.68
C ALA A 64 6.80 14.13 -5.30
N MET A 65 6.29 13.06 -5.94
CA MET A 65 6.84 11.71 -5.76
C MET A 65 8.29 11.61 -6.24
N MET A 66 8.62 12.20 -7.40
CA MET A 66 10.00 12.26 -7.89
C MET A 66 10.89 13.12 -6.97
N ALA A 67 10.37 14.21 -6.40
CA ALA A 67 11.10 15.03 -5.44
C ALA A 67 11.39 14.27 -4.13
N LEU A 68 10.46 13.39 -3.68
CA LEU A 68 10.71 12.51 -2.52
C LEU A 68 11.88 11.54 -2.79
N PHE A 69 11.99 10.99 -4.01
CA PHE A 69 13.18 10.23 -4.40
C PHE A 69 14.44 11.10 -4.35
N GLY A 70 14.36 12.34 -4.85
CA GLY A 70 15.46 13.30 -4.79
C GLY A 70 15.92 13.57 -3.34
N ALA A 71 15.00 13.65 -2.39
CA ALA A 71 15.33 13.78 -0.97
C ALA A 71 16.08 12.55 -0.42
N TYR A 72 15.67 11.34 -0.80
CA TYR A 72 16.43 10.12 -0.48
C TYR A 72 17.81 10.11 -1.10
N LEU A 73 17.94 10.51 -2.36
CA LEU A 73 19.23 10.62 -3.04
C LEU A 73 20.16 11.64 -2.35
N LEU A 74 19.62 12.81 -2.01
CA LEU A 74 20.38 13.85 -1.30
C LEU A 74 20.84 13.37 0.08
N SER A 75 20.04 12.56 0.78
CA SER A 75 20.42 12.05 2.10
C SER A 75 21.67 11.16 2.09
N LEU A 76 22.03 10.58 0.94
CA LEU A 76 23.29 9.81 0.80
C LEU A 76 24.53 10.71 0.84
N PHE A 77 24.41 11.96 0.40
CA PHE A 77 25.54 12.91 0.35
C PHE A 77 25.66 13.71 1.66
N THR A 78 24.58 13.86 2.40
CA THR A 78 24.57 14.63 3.66
C THR A 78 24.95 13.80 4.88
N HIS A 79 24.96 12.50 4.77
CA HIS A 79 25.32 11.59 5.84
C HIS A 79 26.42 10.64 5.34
N ALA A 80 27.32 10.23 6.22
CA ALA A 80 28.37 9.26 5.90
C ALA A 80 27.73 7.90 5.54
N ALA A 81 27.25 7.80 4.30
CA ALA A 81 26.58 6.61 3.80
C ALA A 81 27.59 5.56 3.42
N ALA A 82 27.51 4.37 4.01
CA ALA A 82 28.24 3.21 3.53
C ALA A 82 27.72 2.82 2.12
N LEU A 83 28.54 2.16 1.29
CA LEU A 83 28.13 1.59 0.00
C LEU A 83 26.86 0.70 0.11
N SER A 84 26.60 0.11 1.28
CA SER A 84 25.37 -0.62 1.62
C SER A 84 24.10 0.21 1.47
N SER A 85 24.17 1.53 1.65
CA SER A 85 23.03 2.44 1.51
C SER A 85 22.49 2.53 0.07
N LEU A 86 23.29 2.21 -0.94
CA LEU A 86 22.87 2.14 -2.34
C LEU A 86 21.77 1.10 -2.58
N ARG A 87 21.78 -0.02 -1.85
CA ARG A 87 20.72 -1.03 -1.93
C ARG A 87 19.36 -0.48 -1.48
N PHE A 88 19.37 0.38 -0.47
CA PHE A 88 18.15 1.02 0.00
C PHE A 88 17.63 2.06 -1.00
N LEU A 89 18.54 2.75 -1.70
CA LEU A 89 18.15 3.68 -2.77
C LEU A 89 17.55 2.95 -3.98
N GLU A 90 18.06 1.78 -4.34
CA GLU A 90 17.49 0.94 -5.40
C GLU A 90 16.01 0.64 -5.12
N ASN A 91 15.65 0.29 -3.89
CA ASN A 91 14.26 0.07 -3.50
C ASN A 91 13.38 1.33 -3.68
N LYS A 92 13.96 2.53 -3.51
CA LYS A 92 13.25 3.81 -3.69
C LYS A 92 13.14 4.26 -5.16
N LEU A 93 13.84 3.62 -6.08
CA LEU A 93 13.86 4.00 -7.50
C LEU A 93 12.46 4.03 -8.13
N SER A 94 11.53 3.22 -7.62
CA SER A 94 10.13 3.24 -8.04
C SER A 94 9.44 4.60 -7.80
N LEU A 95 9.88 5.40 -6.80
CA LEU A 95 9.39 6.78 -6.57
C LEU A 95 9.77 7.75 -7.71
N LEU A 96 10.80 7.45 -8.45
CA LEU A 96 11.24 8.23 -9.62
C LEU A 96 10.66 7.66 -10.90
N VAL A 97 10.92 6.37 -11.14
CA VAL A 97 10.69 5.74 -12.45
C VAL A 97 9.21 5.60 -12.76
N ILE A 98 8.39 5.14 -11.81
CA ILE A 98 6.96 4.94 -12.06
C ILE A 98 6.23 6.26 -12.33
N PRO A 99 6.37 7.34 -11.53
CA PRO A 99 5.79 8.63 -11.86
C PRO A 99 6.29 9.21 -13.19
N MET A 100 7.57 9.00 -13.52
CA MET A 100 8.12 9.41 -14.80
C MET A 100 7.45 8.68 -15.97
N LEU A 101 7.33 7.36 -15.92
CA LEU A 101 6.64 6.55 -16.92
C LEU A 101 5.17 6.98 -17.10
N ILE A 102 4.46 7.18 -15.99
CA ILE A 102 3.07 7.64 -16.01
C ILE A 102 2.95 9.06 -16.55
N SER A 103 3.99 9.91 -16.42
CA SER A 103 4.01 11.24 -17.02
C SER A 103 3.98 11.19 -18.55
N PHE A 104 4.49 10.15 -19.18
CA PHE A 104 4.41 9.91 -20.61
C PHE A 104 3.16 9.12 -21.04
N TYR A 105 2.50 8.43 -20.10
CA TYR A 105 1.39 7.57 -20.43
C TYR A 105 0.17 8.39 -20.90
N PRO A 106 -0.43 8.07 -22.07
CA PRO A 106 -1.62 8.77 -22.55
C PRO A 106 -2.83 8.43 -21.66
N ALA A 107 -3.34 9.44 -20.96
CA ALA A 107 -4.41 9.26 -19.95
C ALA A 107 -5.82 9.22 -20.62
N LYS A 108 -6.14 8.13 -21.33
CA LYS A 108 -7.48 7.92 -21.89
C LYS A 108 -8.34 7.08 -20.93
N GLN A 109 -9.58 7.51 -20.72
CA GLN A 109 -10.51 6.86 -19.77
C GLN A 109 -10.74 5.36 -20.02
N LYS A 110 -10.80 4.92 -21.28
CA LYS A 110 -10.94 3.50 -21.64
C LYS A 110 -9.76 2.66 -21.14
N GLU A 111 -8.58 3.25 -21.12
CA GLU A 111 -7.34 2.59 -20.71
C GLU A 111 -7.31 2.31 -19.20
N LEU A 112 -7.89 3.20 -18.40
CA LEU A 112 -8.02 3.00 -16.94
C LEU A 112 -8.85 1.75 -16.61
N ILE A 113 -9.93 1.50 -17.36
CA ILE A 113 -10.76 0.29 -17.17
C ILE A 113 -9.95 -0.98 -17.41
N HIS A 114 -9.10 -0.99 -18.44
CA HIS A 114 -8.23 -2.14 -18.71
C HIS A 114 -7.22 -2.37 -17.59
N LEU A 115 -6.64 -1.29 -17.03
CA LEU A 115 -5.72 -1.39 -15.89
C LEU A 115 -6.42 -1.95 -14.65
N PHE A 116 -7.65 -1.49 -14.33
CA PHE A 116 -8.43 -2.03 -13.22
C PHE A 116 -8.78 -3.50 -13.42
N ARG A 117 -9.25 -3.90 -14.61
CA ARG A 117 -9.53 -5.30 -14.93
C ARG A 117 -8.28 -6.19 -14.80
N ALA A 118 -7.14 -5.69 -15.26
CA ALA A 118 -5.86 -6.36 -15.16
C ALA A 118 -5.46 -6.57 -13.69
N HIS A 119 -5.59 -5.54 -12.85
CA HIS A 119 -5.30 -5.63 -11.43
C HIS A 119 -6.21 -6.65 -10.73
N ILE A 120 -7.52 -6.60 -10.98
CA ILE A 120 -8.49 -7.55 -10.41
C ILE A 120 -8.13 -8.98 -10.84
N LEU A 121 -7.81 -9.19 -12.12
CA LEU A 121 -7.37 -10.50 -12.62
C LEU A 121 -6.10 -10.98 -11.90
N GLY A 122 -5.11 -10.10 -11.73
CA GLY A 122 -3.90 -10.39 -10.97
C GLY A 122 -4.19 -10.81 -9.53
N CYS A 123 -5.13 -10.12 -8.86
CA CYS A 123 -5.56 -10.48 -7.51
C CYS A 123 -6.27 -11.85 -7.46
N ILE A 124 -7.13 -12.17 -8.45
CA ILE A 124 -7.79 -13.48 -8.53
C ILE A 124 -6.74 -14.60 -8.67
N VAL A 125 -5.78 -14.42 -9.57
CA VAL A 125 -4.68 -15.39 -9.74
C VAL A 125 -3.86 -15.53 -8.47
N LEU A 126 -3.54 -14.41 -7.81
CA LEU A 126 -2.78 -14.40 -6.55
C LEU A 126 -3.52 -15.15 -5.42
N ILE A 127 -4.83 -14.96 -5.31
CA ILE A 127 -5.70 -15.72 -4.37
C ILE A 127 -5.62 -17.22 -4.69
N SER A 128 -5.76 -17.59 -5.97
CA SER A 128 -5.73 -19.00 -6.39
C SER A 128 -4.39 -19.67 -6.06
N ILE A 129 -3.28 -18.95 -6.26
CA ILE A 129 -1.95 -19.42 -5.91
C ILE A 129 -1.82 -19.58 -4.37
N ALA A 130 -2.31 -18.63 -3.58
CA ALA A 130 -2.27 -18.70 -2.13
C ALA A 130 -3.02 -19.93 -1.61
N PHE A 131 -4.26 -20.16 -2.07
CA PHE A 131 -5.03 -21.36 -1.70
C PHE A 131 -4.35 -22.66 -2.13
N TYR A 132 -3.77 -22.70 -3.35
CA TYR A 132 -3.04 -23.87 -3.84
C TYR A 132 -1.84 -24.21 -2.95
N HIS A 133 -1.03 -23.23 -2.57
CA HIS A 133 0.11 -23.43 -1.67
C HIS A 133 -0.32 -23.86 -0.27
N SER A 134 -1.37 -23.25 0.28
CA SER A 134 -1.90 -23.61 1.60
C SER A 134 -2.48 -25.02 1.61
N TYR A 135 -3.16 -25.42 0.54
CA TYR A 135 -3.65 -26.79 0.36
C TYR A 135 -2.50 -27.82 0.33
N LYS A 136 -1.45 -27.55 -0.46
CA LYS A 136 -0.26 -28.41 -0.48
C LYS A 136 0.43 -28.49 0.90
N CYS A 137 0.57 -27.36 1.59
CA CYS A 137 1.10 -27.32 2.93
C CYS A 137 0.28 -28.19 3.89
N SER A 138 -1.05 -28.06 3.85
CA SER A 138 -1.97 -28.84 4.71
C SER A 138 -1.85 -30.35 4.44
N LEU A 139 -1.70 -30.76 3.19
CA LEU A 139 -1.48 -32.18 2.85
C LEU A 139 -0.13 -32.70 3.35
N ALA A 140 0.91 -31.86 3.34
CA ALA A 140 2.24 -32.25 3.74
C ALA A 140 2.44 -32.35 5.25
N PHE A 141 1.80 -31.43 6.03
CA PHE A 141 2.04 -31.27 7.46
C PHE A 141 0.83 -31.63 8.34
N GLY A 142 -0.36 -31.83 7.79
CA GLY A 142 -1.59 -32.10 8.55
C GLY A 142 -2.13 -30.90 9.34
N GLU A 143 -1.47 -29.73 9.27
CA GLU A 143 -1.78 -28.52 10.04
C GLU A 143 -2.56 -27.50 9.19
N SER A 144 -3.84 -27.77 8.90
CA SER A 144 -4.62 -26.91 8.01
C SER A 144 -4.72 -25.46 8.50
N LEU A 145 -5.04 -25.21 9.76
CA LEU A 145 -5.18 -23.84 10.31
C LEU A 145 -3.89 -23.02 10.15
N ARG A 146 -2.74 -23.62 10.45
CA ARG A 146 -1.45 -22.95 10.31
C ARG A 146 -1.09 -22.65 8.85
N CYS A 147 -1.39 -23.59 7.94
CA CYS A 147 -1.09 -23.42 6.52
C CYS A 147 -1.95 -22.34 5.85
N PHE A 148 -3.19 -22.13 6.32
CA PHE A 148 -4.12 -21.13 5.81
C PHE A 148 -4.05 -19.79 6.55
N SER A 149 -3.02 -19.53 7.34
CA SER A 149 -2.90 -18.31 8.13
C SER A 149 -1.66 -17.47 7.78
N THR A 150 -1.82 -16.17 7.84
CA THR A 150 -0.78 -15.13 7.79
C THR A 150 0.26 -15.32 6.65
N THR A 151 1.54 -15.39 7.00
CA THR A 151 2.66 -15.55 6.05
C THR A 151 2.70 -16.91 5.36
N ASN A 152 2.16 -17.97 5.97
CA ASN A 152 2.08 -19.29 5.35
C ASN A 152 1.06 -19.29 4.20
N PHE A 153 -0.04 -18.56 4.35
CA PHE A 153 -1.00 -18.34 3.28
C PHE A 153 -0.46 -17.38 2.21
N SER A 154 0.21 -16.31 2.61
CA SER A 154 0.66 -15.22 1.74
C SER A 154 2.15 -15.32 1.39
N GLN A 155 2.56 -16.39 0.71
CA GLN A 155 3.98 -16.68 0.43
C GLN A 155 4.64 -15.74 -0.60
N ILE A 156 3.86 -15.18 -1.55
CA ILE A 156 4.39 -14.31 -2.62
C ILE A 156 4.62 -12.89 -2.10
N HIS A 157 3.65 -12.35 -1.37
CA HIS A 157 3.71 -11.02 -0.79
C HIS A 157 3.45 -11.08 0.71
N HIS A 158 4.04 -10.16 1.47
CA HIS A 158 3.70 -10.05 2.90
C HIS A 158 2.20 -9.77 3.06
N PRO A 159 1.53 -10.31 4.09
CA PRO A 159 0.09 -10.19 4.30
C PRO A 159 -0.47 -8.78 4.15
N SER A 160 0.22 -7.76 4.68
CA SER A 160 -0.22 -6.36 4.60
C SER A 160 -0.29 -5.83 3.16
N TYR A 161 0.68 -6.19 2.30
CA TYR A 161 0.67 -5.77 0.88
C TYR A 161 -0.41 -6.50 0.11
N PHE A 162 -0.54 -7.81 0.30
CA PHE A 162 -1.60 -8.58 -0.34
C PHE A 162 -2.99 -8.06 0.07
N SER A 163 -3.16 -7.76 1.35
CA SER A 163 -4.36 -7.09 1.88
C SER A 163 -4.67 -5.78 1.14
N ALA A 164 -3.66 -4.91 0.94
CA ALA A 164 -3.81 -3.64 0.24
C ALA A 164 -4.29 -3.84 -1.22
N PHE A 165 -3.77 -4.82 -1.94
CA PHE A 165 -4.16 -5.13 -3.32
C PHE A 165 -5.61 -5.56 -3.42
N LEU A 166 -6.06 -6.43 -2.51
CA LEU A 166 -7.43 -6.95 -2.46
C LEU A 166 -8.43 -5.86 -2.08
N ILE A 167 -8.11 -5.04 -1.08
CA ILE A 167 -8.96 -3.94 -0.64
C ILE A 167 -9.14 -2.94 -1.79
N PHE A 168 -8.06 -2.59 -2.48
CA PHE A 168 -8.15 -1.71 -3.65
C PHE A 168 -9.02 -2.31 -4.75
N SER A 169 -8.87 -3.60 -5.07
CA SER A 169 -9.76 -4.31 -6.01
C SER A 169 -11.22 -4.21 -5.58
N SER A 170 -11.52 -4.43 -4.30
CA SER A 170 -12.88 -4.35 -3.75
C SER A 170 -13.47 -2.94 -3.86
N VAL A 171 -12.68 -1.92 -3.54
CA VAL A 171 -13.08 -0.51 -3.70
C VAL A 171 -13.44 -0.22 -5.15
N VAL A 172 -12.60 -0.64 -6.10
CA VAL A 172 -12.85 -0.44 -7.55
C VAL A 172 -14.13 -1.15 -7.98
N VAL A 173 -14.36 -2.39 -7.52
CA VAL A 173 -15.56 -3.19 -7.85
C VAL A 173 -16.83 -2.58 -7.25
N ILE A 174 -16.79 -2.12 -6.00
CA ILE A 174 -17.95 -1.53 -5.31
C ILE A 174 -18.33 -0.19 -5.96
N LEU A 175 -17.34 0.63 -6.29
CA LEU A 175 -17.55 1.96 -6.87
C LEU A 175 -17.84 1.95 -8.38
N ASP A 176 -17.74 0.79 -9.07
CA ASP A 176 -18.11 0.65 -10.50
C ASP A 176 -19.62 0.60 -10.69
N LYS A 177 -20.31 1.72 -10.46
CA LYS A 177 -21.77 1.82 -10.64
C LYS A 177 -22.22 1.59 -12.10
N SER A 178 -21.38 1.96 -13.05
CA SER A 178 -21.67 1.83 -14.48
C SER A 178 -21.57 0.39 -15.02
N ASN A 179 -21.15 -0.57 -14.18
CA ASN A 179 -20.89 -1.96 -14.54
C ASN A 179 -19.88 -2.12 -15.69
N THR A 180 -18.98 -1.15 -15.84
CA THR A 180 -18.01 -1.16 -16.94
C THR A 180 -16.77 -1.97 -16.66
N ILE A 181 -16.37 -2.12 -15.38
CA ILE A 181 -15.19 -2.89 -15.00
C ILE A 181 -15.58 -4.36 -14.85
N VAL A 182 -16.60 -4.63 -14.02
CA VAL A 182 -17.16 -5.98 -13.81
C VAL A 182 -18.66 -5.95 -14.12
N PRO A 183 -19.07 -6.35 -15.32
CA PRO A 183 -20.47 -6.22 -15.77
C PRO A 183 -21.46 -7.08 -14.96
N ASN A 184 -21.01 -8.20 -14.44
CA ASN A 184 -21.86 -9.17 -13.76
C ASN A 184 -22.02 -8.84 -12.27
N LYS A 185 -23.22 -8.48 -11.80
CA LYS A 185 -23.51 -8.16 -10.37
C LYS A 185 -23.19 -9.33 -9.42
N PRO A 186 -23.62 -10.59 -9.66
CA PRO A 186 -23.21 -11.72 -8.84
C PRO A 186 -21.71 -11.87 -8.71
N LEU A 187 -20.96 -11.70 -9.80
CA LEU A 187 -19.49 -11.77 -9.77
C LEU A 187 -18.87 -10.70 -8.86
N ARG A 188 -19.43 -9.50 -8.83
CA ARG A 188 -18.96 -8.44 -7.91
C ARG A 188 -19.15 -8.83 -6.45
N ILE A 189 -20.30 -9.40 -6.11
CA ILE A 189 -20.58 -9.87 -4.75
C ILE A 189 -19.61 -10.98 -4.39
N ILE A 190 -19.38 -11.94 -5.29
CA ILE A 190 -18.42 -13.03 -5.09
C ILE A 190 -17.00 -12.49 -4.87
N LEU A 191 -16.54 -11.53 -5.68
CA LEU A 191 -15.23 -10.93 -5.53
C LEU A 191 -15.07 -10.19 -4.19
N PHE A 192 -16.11 -9.48 -3.77
CA PHE A 192 -16.12 -8.81 -2.47
C PHE A 192 -16.08 -9.80 -1.30
N LEU A 193 -16.94 -10.83 -1.32
CA LEU A 193 -16.96 -11.86 -0.29
C LEU A 193 -15.64 -12.66 -0.25
N ALA A 194 -15.07 -12.97 -1.43
CA ALA A 194 -13.75 -13.60 -1.51
C ALA A 194 -12.66 -12.73 -0.87
N THR A 195 -12.71 -11.41 -1.07
CA THR A 195 -11.78 -10.49 -0.40
C THR A 195 -11.92 -10.56 1.13
N LEU A 196 -13.14 -10.56 1.67
CA LEU A 196 -13.37 -10.66 3.11
C LEU A 196 -12.84 -11.98 3.68
N LEU A 197 -13.09 -13.10 3.00
CA LEU A 197 -12.58 -14.42 3.40
C LEU A 197 -11.05 -14.44 3.41
N VAL A 198 -10.43 -13.93 2.34
CA VAL A 198 -8.96 -13.91 2.22
C VAL A 198 -8.34 -12.97 3.25
N GLN A 199 -8.99 -11.85 3.61
CA GLN A 199 -8.51 -10.97 4.68
C GLN A 199 -8.43 -11.69 6.03
N TRP A 200 -9.37 -12.58 6.32
CA TRP A 200 -9.31 -13.43 7.51
C TRP A 200 -8.04 -14.29 7.51
N ASN A 201 -7.76 -14.98 6.40
CA ASN A 201 -6.56 -15.81 6.27
C ASN A 201 -5.25 -15.00 6.33
N LEU A 202 -5.25 -13.75 5.84
CA LEU A 202 -4.09 -12.88 5.89
C LEU A 202 -3.75 -12.39 7.30
N GLY A 203 -4.73 -12.29 8.20
CA GLY A 203 -4.53 -11.79 9.57
C GLY A 203 -3.93 -10.38 9.62
N SER A 204 -4.18 -9.53 8.61
CA SER A 204 -3.63 -8.18 8.54
C SER A 204 -4.45 -7.21 9.38
N LEU A 205 -3.92 -6.75 10.51
CA LEU A 205 -4.57 -5.76 11.37
C LEU A 205 -4.95 -4.48 10.59
N ALA A 206 -4.02 -3.95 9.78
CA ALA A 206 -4.29 -2.80 8.92
C ALA A 206 -5.41 -3.08 7.92
N GLY A 207 -5.46 -4.30 7.36
CA GLY A 207 -6.51 -4.73 6.45
C GLY A 207 -7.88 -4.78 7.11
N PHE A 208 -8.00 -5.37 8.29
CA PHE A 208 -9.25 -5.40 9.05
C PHE A 208 -9.73 -4.00 9.43
N LEU A 209 -8.84 -3.17 9.99
CA LEU A 209 -9.16 -1.78 10.32
C LEU A 209 -9.64 -1.02 9.10
N LEU A 210 -8.98 -1.20 7.96
CA LEU A 210 -9.35 -0.51 6.74
C LEU A 210 -10.70 -0.97 6.17
N ILE A 211 -11.02 -2.26 6.24
CA ILE A 211 -12.35 -2.74 5.87
C ILE A 211 -13.41 -2.04 6.73
N ILE A 212 -13.23 -2.01 8.03
CA ILE A 212 -14.14 -1.33 8.95
C ILE A 212 -14.27 0.16 8.56
N LEU A 213 -13.16 0.85 8.37
CA LEU A 213 -13.15 2.25 7.97
C LEU A 213 -13.82 2.48 6.61
N LEU A 214 -13.54 1.65 5.61
CA LEU A 214 -14.16 1.78 4.29
C LEU A 214 -15.66 1.51 4.34
N VAL A 215 -16.08 0.51 5.09
CA VAL A 215 -17.49 0.19 5.27
C VAL A 215 -18.21 1.32 6.02
N LEU A 216 -17.56 2.01 6.95
CA LEU A 216 -18.11 3.18 7.63
C LEU A 216 -18.04 4.46 6.76
N ILE A 217 -16.92 4.71 6.11
CA ILE A 217 -16.64 5.99 5.44
C ILE A 217 -17.21 6.04 4.02
N VAL A 218 -17.17 4.94 3.25
CA VAL A 218 -17.63 4.94 1.85
C VAL A 218 -19.10 5.31 1.72
N PRO A 219 -20.05 4.79 2.52
CA PRO A 219 -21.45 5.25 2.50
C PRO A 219 -21.60 6.73 2.83
N VAL A 220 -20.81 7.24 3.81
CA VAL A 220 -20.79 8.68 4.15
C VAL A 220 -20.34 9.50 2.94
N LEU A 221 -19.24 9.13 2.32
CA LEU A 221 -18.72 9.83 1.15
C LEU A 221 -19.70 9.80 -0.01
N ILE A 222 -20.33 8.65 -0.26
CA ILE A 222 -21.37 8.52 -1.28
C ILE A 222 -22.53 9.47 -0.97
N SER A 223 -22.99 9.51 0.29
CA SER A 223 -24.07 10.40 0.72
C SER A 223 -23.69 11.88 0.59
N VAL A 224 -22.52 12.27 1.06
CA VAL A 224 -22.03 13.66 1.00
C VAL A 224 -21.81 14.11 -0.45
N PHE A 225 -21.29 13.23 -1.31
CA PHE A 225 -20.98 13.59 -2.70
C PHE A 225 -22.16 13.45 -3.66
N GLN A 226 -23.15 12.61 -3.35
CA GLN A 226 -24.26 12.29 -4.26
C GLN A 226 -25.66 12.63 -3.72
N GLY A 227 -25.76 12.94 -2.42
CA GLY A 227 -27.04 13.19 -1.72
C GLY A 227 -27.77 11.90 -1.34
N GLY A 228 -28.33 11.85 -0.15
CA GLY A 228 -29.15 10.72 0.31
C GLY A 228 -28.78 10.21 1.73
N VAL A 229 -29.41 10.83 2.75
CA VAL A 229 -29.14 10.49 4.16
C VAL A 229 -29.73 9.14 4.59
N LYS A 230 -30.81 8.67 3.97
CA LYS A 230 -31.50 7.43 4.38
C LYS A 230 -30.63 6.17 4.29
N ASN A 231 -29.87 6.02 3.20
CA ASN A 231 -28.99 4.87 2.99
C ASN A 231 -27.79 4.85 3.96
N LEU A 232 -27.43 6.02 4.47
CA LEU A 232 -26.35 6.22 5.43
C LEU A 232 -26.72 5.64 6.79
N ILE A 233 -27.90 5.97 7.31
CA ILE A 233 -28.41 5.51 8.61
C ILE A 233 -28.55 3.99 8.60
N LEU A 234 -29.10 3.41 7.55
CA LEU A 234 -29.27 1.95 7.44
C LEU A 234 -27.91 1.23 7.39
N SER A 235 -26.94 1.76 6.64
CA SER A 235 -25.59 1.20 6.59
C SER A 235 -24.90 1.23 7.96
N TYR A 236 -25.05 2.32 8.71
CA TYR A 236 -24.49 2.41 10.06
C TYR A 236 -25.16 1.45 11.04
N ILE A 237 -26.48 1.31 11.00
CA ILE A 237 -27.21 0.36 11.88
C ILE A 237 -26.74 -1.07 11.61
N ILE A 238 -26.69 -1.49 10.34
CA ILE A 238 -26.25 -2.85 9.98
C ILE A 238 -24.81 -3.10 10.44
N LEU A 239 -23.91 -2.14 10.24
CA LEU A 239 -22.48 -2.28 10.55
C LEU A 239 -22.19 -2.26 12.05
N THR A 240 -22.85 -1.37 12.79
CA THR A 240 -22.72 -1.34 14.26
C THR A 240 -23.28 -2.62 14.85
N THR A 241 -24.41 -3.14 14.34
CA THR A 241 -24.99 -4.39 14.81
C THR A 241 -24.07 -5.58 14.52
N ILE A 242 -23.49 -5.67 13.30
CA ILE A 242 -22.53 -6.74 12.95
C ILE A 242 -21.24 -6.61 13.79
N GLY A 243 -20.69 -5.40 13.92
CA GLY A 243 -19.46 -5.15 14.67
C GLY A 243 -19.62 -5.44 16.16
N ILE A 244 -20.72 -5.01 16.77
CA ILE A 244 -21.08 -5.31 18.15
C ILE A 244 -21.30 -6.81 18.33
N GLY A 245 -22.06 -7.44 17.45
CA GLY A 245 -22.28 -8.89 17.48
C GLY A 245 -20.97 -9.69 17.40
N PHE A 246 -20.03 -9.26 16.56
CA PHE A 246 -18.73 -9.90 16.41
C PHE A 246 -17.86 -9.76 17.68
N ILE A 247 -17.80 -8.56 18.27
CA ILE A 247 -17.04 -8.29 19.51
C ILE A 247 -17.60 -9.10 20.68
N PHE A 248 -18.93 -9.24 20.77
CA PHE A 248 -19.57 -9.97 21.86
C PHE A 248 -19.67 -11.50 21.65
N SER A 249 -19.35 -12.00 20.44
CA SER A 249 -19.50 -13.44 20.11
C SER A 249 -18.33 -14.32 20.55
N SER A 250 -17.17 -13.76 20.90
CA SER A 250 -15.96 -14.53 21.23
C SER A 250 -15.32 -14.03 22.51
N GLU A 251 -15.16 -14.91 23.48
CA GLU A 251 -14.41 -14.62 24.72
C GLU A 251 -12.93 -14.37 24.45
N GLU A 252 -12.35 -15.00 23.42
CA GLU A 252 -10.97 -14.75 22.97
C GLU A 252 -10.79 -13.30 22.51
N ILE A 253 -11.69 -12.77 21.68
CA ILE A 253 -11.63 -11.39 21.20
C ILE A 253 -11.76 -10.39 22.35
N LYS A 254 -12.62 -10.67 23.34
CA LYS A 254 -12.73 -9.83 24.54
C LYS A 254 -11.45 -9.86 25.37
N ALA A 255 -10.86 -11.04 25.55
CA ALA A 255 -9.60 -11.20 26.27
C ALA A 255 -8.45 -10.48 25.54
N ASP A 256 -8.33 -10.63 24.22
CA ASP A 256 -7.33 -9.96 23.42
C ASP A 256 -7.47 -8.43 23.46
N PHE A 257 -8.71 -7.93 23.42
CA PHE A 257 -8.99 -6.49 23.53
C PHE A 257 -8.66 -5.96 24.92
N SER A 258 -9.03 -6.68 25.99
CA SER A 258 -8.70 -6.33 27.37
C SER A 258 -7.17 -6.33 27.60
N ASN A 259 -6.50 -7.37 27.09
CA ASN A 259 -5.03 -7.46 27.15
C ASN A 259 -4.36 -6.32 26.40
N ALA A 260 -4.85 -5.98 25.21
CA ALA A 260 -4.32 -4.86 24.44
C ALA A 260 -4.50 -3.52 25.17
N LEU A 261 -5.65 -3.28 25.81
CA LEU A 261 -5.89 -2.08 26.60
C LEU A 261 -4.97 -1.98 27.82
N SER A 262 -4.84 -3.08 28.60
CA SER A 262 -3.96 -3.13 29.76
C SER A 262 -2.49 -2.90 29.36
N PHE A 263 -2.11 -3.45 28.21
CA PHE A 263 -0.80 -3.31 27.62
C PHE A 263 -0.48 -1.84 27.25
N VAL A 264 -1.40 -1.16 26.56
CA VAL A 264 -1.26 0.25 26.22
C VAL A 264 -1.22 1.13 27.47
N LYS A 265 -2.03 0.81 28.48
CA LYS A 265 -2.03 1.53 29.76
C LYS A 265 -0.67 1.43 30.45
N ASN A 266 -0.16 0.21 30.65
CA ASN A 266 1.13 -0.04 31.30
C ASN A 266 2.30 0.61 30.53
N TYR A 267 2.26 0.57 29.19
CA TYR A 267 3.24 1.27 28.37
C TYR A 267 3.20 2.80 28.57
N ASN A 268 2.01 3.40 28.64
CA ASN A 268 1.87 4.84 28.80
C ASN A 268 2.30 5.34 30.19
N GLU A 269 2.17 4.51 31.23
CA GLU A 269 2.58 4.86 32.61
C GLU A 269 4.11 4.98 32.73
N ASN A 270 4.87 4.02 32.19
CA ASN A 270 6.33 4.08 32.16
C ASN A 270 6.89 3.29 30.94
N PRO A 271 7.06 3.94 29.79
CA PRO A 271 7.49 3.28 28.56
C PRO A 271 8.86 2.58 28.67
N GLU A 272 9.82 3.19 29.38
CA GLU A 272 11.18 2.63 29.50
C GLU A 272 11.20 1.38 30.37
N GLU A 273 10.59 1.44 31.54
CA GLU A 273 10.48 0.31 32.45
C GLU A 273 9.68 -0.84 31.80
N PHE A 274 8.57 -0.49 31.15
CA PHE A 274 7.79 -1.46 30.38
C PHE A 274 8.64 -2.20 29.35
N ILE A 275 9.43 -1.47 28.56
CA ILE A 275 10.28 -2.05 27.54
C ILE A 275 11.38 -2.93 28.15
N ARG A 276 12.08 -2.45 29.18
CA ARG A 276 13.18 -3.20 29.84
C ARG A 276 12.73 -4.49 30.49
N ASN A 277 11.51 -4.51 31.04
CA ASN A 277 10.96 -5.67 31.75
C ASN A 277 10.36 -6.73 30.82
N ARG A 278 10.30 -6.48 29.50
CA ARG A 278 9.78 -7.47 28.55
C ARG A 278 10.79 -8.56 28.23
N THR A 279 10.32 -9.79 28.33
CA THR A 279 11.11 -11.00 28.04
C THR A 279 10.62 -11.67 26.76
N TYR A 280 11.51 -12.39 26.10
CA TYR A 280 11.16 -13.17 24.92
C TYR A 280 10.39 -14.45 25.27
N PRO A 281 9.44 -14.90 24.40
CA PRO A 281 9.11 -14.36 23.09
C PRO A 281 8.23 -13.10 23.16
N LEU A 282 8.53 -12.10 22.31
CA LEU A 282 7.72 -10.90 22.17
C LEU A 282 6.58 -11.13 21.18
N GLU A 283 5.39 -10.65 21.50
CA GLU A 283 4.27 -10.62 20.58
C GLU A 283 4.46 -9.53 19.50
N GLY A 284 3.72 -9.65 18.38
CA GLY A 284 3.86 -8.72 17.26
C GLY A 284 3.55 -7.26 17.62
N ASN A 285 2.57 -7.03 18.50
CA ASN A 285 2.21 -5.68 18.97
C ASN A 285 3.24 -5.11 19.95
N GLU A 286 3.79 -5.94 20.84
CA GLU A 286 4.88 -5.56 21.73
C GLU A 286 6.12 -5.15 20.95
N THR A 287 6.49 -5.96 19.97
CA THR A 287 7.59 -5.66 19.07
C THR A 287 7.41 -4.30 18.39
N ARG A 288 6.22 -3.99 17.87
CA ARG A 288 5.93 -2.69 17.24
C ARG A 288 6.08 -1.53 18.22
N LEU A 289 5.54 -1.63 19.44
CA LEU A 289 5.66 -0.55 20.43
C LEU A 289 7.11 -0.27 20.82
N ILE A 290 7.92 -1.32 20.99
CA ILE A 290 9.35 -1.18 21.27
C ILE A 290 10.06 -0.47 20.09
N LEU A 291 9.80 -0.92 18.86
CA LEU A 291 10.38 -0.33 17.65
C LEU A 291 9.93 1.12 17.46
N TRP A 292 8.67 1.46 17.73
CA TRP A 292 8.16 2.83 17.65
C TRP A 292 8.84 3.75 18.70
N ASN A 293 8.97 3.28 19.95
CA ASN A 293 9.65 4.04 20.99
C ASN A 293 11.09 4.34 20.61
N VAL A 294 11.84 3.31 20.22
CA VAL A 294 13.24 3.44 19.82
C VAL A 294 13.39 4.37 18.61
N SER A 295 12.58 4.16 17.56
CA SER A 295 12.65 4.98 16.36
C SER A 295 12.23 6.43 16.59
N THR A 296 11.24 6.68 17.47
CA THR A 296 10.86 8.04 17.85
C THR A 296 11.97 8.75 18.62
N LYS A 297 12.66 8.04 19.51
CA LYS A 297 13.85 8.59 20.19
C LYS A 297 14.95 8.97 19.19
N ILE A 298 15.17 8.13 18.15
CA ILE A 298 16.11 8.44 17.07
C ILE A 298 15.67 9.69 16.31
N CYS A 299 14.39 9.81 15.95
CA CYS A 299 13.84 11.01 15.29
C CYS A 299 14.08 12.30 16.09
N LEU A 300 13.89 12.25 17.42
CA LEU A 300 14.09 13.40 18.30
C LEU A 300 15.58 13.76 18.45
N LYS A 301 16.48 12.76 18.50
CA LYS A 301 17.93 12.98 18.53
C LYS A 301 18.47 13.50 17.20
N HIS A 302 17.84 13.13 16.09
CA HIS A 302 18.29 13.45 14.74
C HIS A 302 17.15 14.11 13.94
N PRO A 303 16.80 15.39 14.19
CA PRO A 303 15.66 16.06 13.55
C PRO A 303 15.80 16.23 12.03
N LEU A 304 17.01 16.18 11.49
CA LEU A 304 17.30 16.16 10.04
C LEU A 304 17.40 14.74 9.46
N GLY A 305 17.12 13.71 10.27
CA GLY A 305 17.24 12.31 9.93
C GLY A 305 18.65 11.75 10.13
N VAL A 306 18.78 10.43 10.02
CA VAL A 306 20.07 9.72 10.09
C VAL A 306 20.62 9.35 8.71
N GLY A 307 19.88 9.66 7.65
CA GLY A 307 20.18 9.28 6.27
C GLY A 307 19.69 7.89 5.90
N LEU A 308 19.47 7.69 4.60
CA LEU A 308 19.02 6.41 4.05
C LEU A 308 20.04 5.30 4.35
N GLY A 309 19.57 4.18 4.92
CA GLY A 309 20.38 3.00 5.22
C GLY A 309 21.10 3.02 6.56
N ASN A 310 21.09 4.13 7.30
CA ASN A 310 21.74 4.23 8.61
C ASN A 310 20.78 3.93 9.78
N LEU A 311 19.47 3.90 9.53
CA LEU A 311 18.48 3.68 10.58
C LEU A 311 18.69 2.35 11.31
N ASP A 312 19.01 1.28 10.60
CA ASP A 312 19.22 -0.05 11.18
C ASP A 312 20.34 -0.03 12.23
N PHE A 313 21.44 0.67 11.97
CA PHE A 313 22.55 0.84 12.90
C PHE A 313 22.12 1.59 14.17
N HIS A 314 21.40 2.70 14.02
CA HIS A 314 20.91 3.47 15.17
C HIS A 314 19.89 2.69 15.99
N MET A 315 18.98 1.97 15.34
CA MET A 315 17.99 1.10 16.01
C MET A 315 18.67 -0.03 16.76
N GLN A 316 19.66 -0.69 16.15
CA GLN A 316 20.42 -1.73 16.81
C GLN A 316 21.06 -1.24 18.10
N LYS A 317 21.75 -0.11 18.07
CA LYS A 317 22.42 0.49 19.24
C LYS A 317 21.42 0.81 20.37
N GLU A 318 20.29 1.42 20.05
CA GLU A 318 19.27 1.78 21.06
C GLU A 318 18.59 0.52 21.64
N LEU A 319 18.32 -0.50 20.81
CA LEU A 319 17.73 -1.76 21.26
C LEU A 319 18.69 -2.56 22.17
N GLU A 320 19.98 -2.59 21.86
CA GLU A 320 21.00 -3.22 22.69
C GLU A 320 21.11 -2.51 24.06
N ALA A 321 21.07 -1.18 24.08
CA ALA A 321 21.07 -0.39 25.31
C ALA A 321 19.85 -0.64 26.21
N LEU A 322 18.71 -1.07 25.61
CA LEU A 322 17.50 -1.46 26.32
C LEU A 322 17.47 -2.95 26.72
N GLY A 323 18.50 -3.73 26.38
CA GLY A 323 18.57 -5.17 26.68
C GLY A 323 17.92 -6.08 25.64
N HIS A 324 17.48 -5.55 24.50
CA HIS A 324 16.78 -6.29 23.43
C HIS A 324 17.71 -6.76 22.30
N SER A 325 18.85 -7.38 22.62
CA SER A 325 19.85 -7.81 21.63
C SER A 325 19.29 -8.76 20.56
N ARG A 326 18.34 -9.64 20.90
CA ARG A 326 17.68 -10.52 19.90
C ARG A 326 16.85 -9.74 18.87
N LEU A 327 16.21 -8.65 19.30
CA LEU A 327 15.43 -7.79 18.40
C LEU A 327 16.35 -6.91 17.55
N ALA A 328 17.45 -6.44 18.13
CA ALA A 328 18.51 -5.69 17.46
C ALA A 328 19.08 -6.45 16.26
N LEU A 329 19.39 -7.75 16.44
CA LEU A 329 19.91 -8.61 15.38
C LEU A 329 18.94 -8.88 14.21
N LYS A 330 17.63 -8.71 14.42
CA LYS A 330 16.63 -8.94 13.37
C LYS A 330 16.55 -7.82 12.35
N GLN A 331 17.16 -6.65 12.59
CA GLN A 331 17.15 -5.48 11.71
C GLN A 331 15.72 -5.12 11.25
N ASN A 332 14.77 -5.11 12.17
CA ASN A 332 13.39 -4.78 11.89
C ASN A 332 13.25 -3.28 11.69
N ASN A 333 12.52 -2.89 10.65
CA ASN A 333 12.09 -1.49 10.49
C ASN A 333 10.99 -1.13 11.50
N PRO A 334 10.63 0.16 11.67
CA PRO A 334 9.62 0.60 12.63
C PRO A 334 8.20 0.08 12.39
N HIS A 335 7.90 -0.57 11.26
CA HIS A 335 6.54 -0.91 10.84
C HIS A 335 5.57 0.28 10.90
N ASN A 336 6.08 1.48 10.62
CA ASN A 336 5.32 2.72 10.50
C ASN A 336 6.06 3.64 9.52
N GLN A 337 5.41 3.95 8.40
CA GLN A 337 6.05 4.70 7.33
C GLN A 337 6.36 6.15 7.72
N PHE A 338 5.53 6.77 8.58
CA PHE A 338 5.75 8.14 9.02
C PHE A 338 7.00 8.23 9.90
N ILE A 339 7.14 7.31 10.85
CA ILE A 339 8.33 7.22 11.70
C ILE A 339 9.56 6.89 10.85
N GLN A 340 9.43 5.94 9.90
CA GLN A 340 10.52 5.55 9.02
C GLN A 340 11.08 6.74 8.22
N ILE A 341 10.21 7.52 7.57
CA ILE A 341 10.63 8.70 6.80
C ILE A 341 11.25 9.76 7.70
N THR A 342 10.67 10.01 8.88
CA THR A 342 11.21 10.96 9.84
C THR A 342 12.59 10.53 10.31
N ALA A 343 12.80 9.26 10.58
CA ALA A 343 14.10 8.76 10.99
C ALA A 343 15.14 8.84 9.87
N GLU A 344 14.76 8.54 8.62
CA GLU A 344 15.69 8.56 7.47
C GLU A 344 15.96 9.96 6.93
N LEU A 345 14.92 10.80 6.75
CA LEU A 345 14.98 12.09 6.06
C LEU A 345 14.68 13.29 6.97
N GLY A 346 14.48 13.06 8.25
CA GLY A 346 14.10 14.08 9.21
C GLY A 346 12.68 14.62 9.03
N PHE A 347 12.33 15.66 9.78
CA PHE A 347 11.02 16.30 9.70
C PHE A 347 10.76 16.95 8.32
N ILE A 348 11.80 17.35 7.59
CA ILE A 348 11.67 17.87 6.21
C ILE A 348 11.15 16.79 5.28
N GLY A 349 11.69 15.56 5.37
CA GLY A 349 11.21 14.43 4.59
C GLY A 349 9.77 14.04 4.94
N LEU A 350 9.41 14.09 6.24
CA LEU A 350 8.04 13.86 6.68
C LEU A 350 7.07 14.91 6.09
N LEU A 351 7.42 16.21 6.16
CA LEU A 351 6.59 17.27 5.60
C LEU A 351 6.40 17.11 4.08
N LEU A 352 7.44 16.74 3.35
CA LEU A 352 7.33 16.45 1.91
C LEU A 352 6.39 15.28 1.67
N PHE A 353 6.50 14.19 2.44
CA PHE A 353 5.64 13.02 2.31
C PHE A 353 4.18 13.35 2.64
N LEU A 354 3.94 14.08 3.74
CA LEU A 354 2.60 14.52 4.13
C LEU A 354 1.99 15.47 3.09
N SER A 355 2.80 16.35 2.47
CA SER A 355 2.32 17.25 1.43
C SER A 355 1.79 16.50 0.20
N ILE A 356 2.41 15.37 -0.18
CA ILE A 356 1.92 14.50 -1.26
C ILE A 356 0.54 13.92 -0.88
N ILE A 357 0.44 13.37 0.32
CA ILE A 357 -0.81 12.76 0.83
C ILE A 357 -1.94 13.80 0.88
N ILE A 358 -1.68 14.95 1.50
CA ILE A 358 -2.66 16.03 1.65
C ILE A 358 -3.10 16.55 0.27
N TYR A 359 -2.16 16.78 -0.64
CA TYR A 359 -2.46 17.23 -1.99
C TYR A 359 -3.39 16.25 -2.72
N LEU A 360 -3.11 14.95 -2.65
CA LEU A 360 -3.93 13.91 -3.27
C LEU A 360 -5.32 13.83 -2.63
N LEU A 361 -5.44 13.94 -1.29
CA LEU A 361 -6.73 13.98 -0.59
C LEU A 361 -7.54 15.21 -1.00
N VAL A 362 -6.93 16.38 -1.07
CA VAL A 362 -7.59 17.63 -1.45
C VAL A 362 -8.14 17.55 -2.88
N ILE A 363 -7.31 17.05 -3.82
CA ILE A 363 -7.77 16.86 -5.21
C ILE A 363 -8.88 15.83 -5.29
N ALA A 364 -8.73 14.69 -4.62
CA ALA A 364 -9.73 13.64 -4.60
C ALA A 364 -11.07 14.15 -4.06
N SER A 365 -11.05 14.91 -2.95
CA SER A 365 -12.24 15.51 -2.35
C SER A 365 -12.87 16.59 -3.25
N LYS A 366 -12.08 17.59 -3.69
CA LYS A 366 -12.59 18.69 -4.53
C LYS A 366 -13.17 18.18 -5.85
N GLN A 367 -12.57 17.16 -6.43
CA GLN A 367 -13.01 16.58 -7.70
C GLN A 367 -13.98 15.39 -7.52
N LYS A 368 -14.38 15.05 -6.30
CA LYS A 368 -15.28 13.93 -5.96
C LYS A 368 -14.79 12.57 -6.51
N ARG A 369 -13.48 12.31 -6.42
CA ARG A 369 -12.80 11.14 -6.98
C ARG A 369 -12.70 10.03 -5.92
N LEU A 370 -13.77 9.25 -5.79
CA LEU A 370 -13.92 8.27 -4.70
C LEU A 370 -12.84 7.18 -4.71
N ILE A 371 -12.44 6.67 -5.87
CA ILE A 371 -11.41 5.63 -5.95
C ILE A 371 -10.05 6.18 -5.50
N LEU A 372 -9.67 7.38 -5.96
CA LEU A 372 -8.43 8.03 -5.51
C LEU A 372 -8.47 8.32 -4.01
N PHE A 373 -9.59 8.86 -3.51
CA PHE A 373 -9.77 9.15 -2.09
C PHE A 373 -9.60 7.89 -1.24
N SER A 374 -10.29 6.81 -1.62
CA SER A 374 -10.22 5.52 -0.92
C SER A 374 -8.81 4.91 -0.98
N LEU A 375 -8.10 5.03 -2.10
CA LEU A 375 -6.72 4.57 -2.23
C LEU A 375 -5.77 5.33 -1.30
N VAL A 376 -5.88 6.68 -1.25
CA VAL A 376 -5.03 7.50 -0.38
C VAL A 376 -5.33 7.22 1.09
N LEU A 377 -6.61 7.08 1.46
CA LEU A 377 -7.00 6.68 2.82
C LEU A 377 -6.42 5.30 3.17
N SER A 378 -6.53 4.34 2.25
CA SER A 378 -5.93 3.01 2.42
C SER A 378 -4.41 3.11 2.62
N PHE A 379 -3.74 3.93 1.84
CA PHE A 379 -2.31 4.16 1.97
C PHE A 379 -1.94 4.71 3.35
N ILE A 380 -2.68 5.71 3.86
CA ILE A 380 -2.46 6.27 5.20
C ILE A 380 -2.59 5.18 6.26
N VAL A 381 -3.67 4.40 6.22
CA VAL A 381 -3.90 3.33 7.22
C VAL A 381 -2.79 2.29 7.18
N PHE A 382 -2.41 1.82 6.00
CA PHE A 382 -1.29 0.86 5.90
C PHE A 382 0.04 1.48 6.37
N CYS A 383 0.29 2.76 6.10
CA CYS A 383 1.48 3.46 6.57
C CYS A 383 1.58 3.59 8.10
N LEU A 384 0.46 3.54 8.83
CA LEU A 384 0.47 3.52 10.30
C LEU A 384 0.98 2.19 10.87
N PHE A 385 0.80 1.07 10.16
CA PHE A 385 1.13 -0.27 10.64
C PHE A 385 2.26 -0.95 9.90
N GLU A 386 2.71 -0.37 8.77
CA GLU A 386 3.79 -0.91 7.95
C GLU A 386 4.61 0.20 7.29
N SER A 387 5.88 -0.06 7.07
CA SER A 387 6.77 0.82 6.27
C SER A 387 6.56 0.55 4.78
N MET A 388 5.43 1.05 4.23
CA MET A 388 4.88 0.66 2.93
C MET A 388 5.79 0.97 1.73
N ILE A 389 6.66 1.96 1.82
CA ILE A 389 7.60 2.30 0.75
C ILE A 389 9.02 1.77 1.00
N GLN A 390 9.20 0.83 1.94
CA GLN A 390 10.48 0.15 2.17
C GLN A 390 10.65 -1.13 1.35
N ARG A 391 9.55 -1.81 1.04
CA ARG A 391 9.57 -3.03 0.25
C ARG A 391 9.02 -2.81 -1.15
N GLN A 392 9.58 -3.51 -2.13
CA GLN A 392 9.22 -3.40 -3.54
C GLN A 392 7.72 -3.55 -3.79
N SER A 393 7.05 -4.50 -3.13
CA SER A 393 5.61 -4.73 -3.29
C SER A 393 4.77 -3.52 -2.93
N GLY A 394 5.07 -2.86 -1.81
CA GLY A 394 4.32 -1.68 -1.37
C GLY A 394 4.60 -0.45 -2.23
N ILE A 395 5.89 -0.17 -2.49
CA ILE A 395 6.29 1.02 -3.23
C ILE A 395 5.78 0.99 -4.68
N ILE A 396 5.87 -0.16 -5.37
CA ILE A 396 5.35 -0.30 -6.74
C ILE A 396 3.83 -0.10 -6.75
N PHE A 397 3.11 -0.77 -5.84
CA PHE A 397 1.65 -0.68 -5.78
C PHE A 397 1.16 0.76 -5.60
N PHE A 398 1.64 1.42 -4.55
CA PHE A 398 1.16 2.75 -4.25
C PHE A 398 1.67 3.80 -5.25
N CYS A 399 2.94 3.74 -5.66
CA CYS A 399 3.44 4.65 -6.70
C CYS A 399 2.67 4.50 -8.01
N PHE A 400 2.41 3.27 -8.44
CA PHE A 400 1.70 3.03 -9.69
C PHE A 400 0.26 3.56 -9.62
N TRP A 401 -0.52 3.14 -8.63
CA TRP A 401 -1.93 3.51 -8.57
C TRP A 401 -2.17 4.97 -8.19
N LEU A 402 -1.36 5.54 -7.28
CA LEU A 402 -1.43 6.98 -6.98
C LEU A 402 -1.04 7.81 -8.20
N ALA A 403 -0.01 7.41 -8.93
CA ALA A 403 0.41 8.09 -10.16
C ALA A 403 -0.66 7.99 -11.24
N VAL A 404 -1.17 6.80 -11.55
CA VAL A 404 -2.25 6.57 -12.52
C VAL A 404 -3.48 7.40 -12.14
N LEU A 405 -4.00 7.20 -10.94
CA LEU A 405 -5.22 7.88 -10.50
C LEU A 405 -5.04 9.39 -10.38
N SER A 406 -3.86 9.92 -10.09
CA SER A 406 -3.63 11.36 -10.06
C SER A 406 -3.86 12.02 -11.44
N ARG A 407 -3.65 11.29 -12.53
CA ARG A 407 -3.80 11.79 -13.90
C ARG A 407 -5.17 11.56 -14.53
N PHE A 408 -5.82 10.44 -14.19
CA PHE A 408 -7.13 10.11 -14.77
C PHE A 408 -8.25 10.80 -14.03
N ASN A 409 -9.18 11.42 -14.74
CA ASN A 409 -10.38 12.01 -14.15
C ASN A 409 -11.50 10.98 -14.06
N GLU A 410 -11.85 10.57 -12.85
CA GLU A 410 -12.88 9.57 -12.58
C GLU A 410 -14.31 10.13 -12.74
N LYS A 411 -14.49 11.47 -12.79
CA LYS A 411 -15.79 12.14 -12.71
C LYS A 411 -16.84 11.70 -13.73
N ASN A 412 -16.41 11.26 -14.90
CA ASN A 412 -17.32 11.07 -16.02
C ASN A 412 -17.97 9.68 -16.12
N ARG A 413 -17.66 8.72 -15.23
CA ARG A 413 -18.22 7.36 -15.29
C ARG A 413 -18.52 6.70 -13.94
N PHE A 414 -17.93 7.18 -12.84
CA PHE A 414 -18.15 6.60 -11.51
C PHE A 414 -19.03 7.48 -10.61
N ALA A 415 -19.36 8.70 -11.08
CA ALA A 415 -20.32 9.58 -10.47
C ALA A 415 -21.64 9.43 -11.24
N LEU A 416 -22.50 8.56 -10.78
CA LEU A 416 -23.98 8.66 -10.90
C LEU A 416 -24.63 7.42 -10.33
#